data_d04ab0d88075a5c95ab1c3f99d52845d
#
_entry.id   d04ab0d88075a5c95ab1c3f99d52845d
#
_cell.length_a   1.000
_cell.length_b   1.000
_cell.length_c   1.000
_cell.angle_alpha   90.00
_cell.angle_beta   90.00
_cell.angle_gamma   90.00
#
_symmetry.space_group_name_H-M   'P 1'
#
loop_
_entity.id
_entity.type
_entity.pdbx_description
1 polymer ?
#
loop_
_entity_poly.entity_id
_entity_poly.type
_entity_poly.pdbx_seq_one_letter_code
_entity_poly.pdbx_strand_id
1 'polypeptide(L)'
;MSVLKTVLSNGMSVISYSMPSVRSVSLGLWFNVGSRDERPDQAGLTHFMEHMMFKGTSTKGPLEISMHFDKLGAEFNAFTSKEYTCYYARFVDDKLKDALSVLAEMVIDSQFKQEAIDTEREVVIEEIARSEDTPDDYVFELYNSSAFLLITLVCLSLERANALDRIPTTIVVPSMTNTITQEI
;
A
#
# COMPACT_ATOMS: atom_id res chain seq x y z
N MET A 1 -13.00 13.22 -24.87
CA MET A 1 -12.35 12.26 -23.98
C MET A 1 -13.24 12.13 -22.75
N SER A 2 -13.64 10.94 -22.37
CA SER A 2 -14.57 10.71 -21.25
C SER A 2 -13.97 9.70 -20.26
N VAL A 3 -14.21 9.93 -18.98
CA VAL A 3 -13.95 8.95 -17.92
C VAL A 3 -15.06 7.90 -17.99
N LEU A 4 -14.69 6.64 -18.00
CA LEU A 4 -15.62 5.52 -17.92
C LEU A 4 -15.53 4.92 -16.51
N LYS A 5 -16.68 4.64 -15.93
CA LYS A 5 -16.79 3.90 -14.67
C LYS A 5 -17.62 2.65 -14.91
N THR A 6 -17.06 1.50 -14.56
CA THR A 6 -17.73 0.19 -14.60
C THR A 6 -17.70 -0.39 -13.19
N VAL A 7 -18.80 -0.95 -12.74
CA VAL A 7 -18.85 -1.71 -11.49
C VAL A 7 -18.97 -3.19 -11.85
N LEU A 8 -18.03 -3.98 -11.36
CA LEU A 8 -18.02 -5.43 -11.57
C LEU A 8 -19.05 -6.10 -10.65
N SER A 9 -19.37 -7.37 -10.92
CA SER A 9 -20.34 -8.15 -10.14
C SER A 9 -20.00 -8.28 -8.65
N ASN A 10 -18.70 -8.22 -8.33
CA ASN A 10 -18.17 -8.22 -6.96
C ASN A 10 -18.16 -6.84 -6.28
N GLY A 11 -18.73 -5.81 -6.90
CA GLY A 11 -18.78 -4.46 -6.36
C GLY A 11 -17.53 -3.61 -6.64
N MET A 12 -16.46 -4.19 -7.20
CA MET A 12 -15.26 -3.44 -7.54
C MET A 12 -15.56 -2.40 -8.62
N SER A 13 -15.13 -1.16 -8.40
CA SER A 13 -15.22 -0.07 -9.38
C SER A 13 -13.96 -0.01 -10.23
N VAL A 14 -14.12 -0.12 -11.54
CA VAL A 14 -13.06 0.13 -12.52
C VAL A 14 -13.29 1.49 -13.13
N ILE A 15 -12.31 2.38 -12.97
CA ILE A 15 -12.32 3.71 -13.57
C ILE A 15 -11.25 3.74 -14.64
N SER A 16 -11.61 4.11 -15.86
CA SER A 16 -10.66 4.22 -16.96
C SER A 16 -10.81 5.53 -17.71
N TYR A 17 -9.67 6.03 -18.15
CA TYR A 17 -9.57 7.21 -19.00
C TYR A 17 -8.65 6.90 -20.18
N SER A 18 -9.17 6.94 -21.39
CA SER A 18 -8.43 6.65 -22.60
C SER A 18 -7.76 7.89 -23.19
N MET A 19 -6.45 7.81 -23.43
CA MET A 19 -5.61 8.81 -24.09
C MET A 19 -4.97 8.21 -25.34
N PRO A 20 -5.64 8.21 -26.51
CA PRO A 20 -5.19 7.51 -27.71
C PRO A 20 -3.83 7.98 -28.27
N SER A 21 -3.40 9.18 -27.92
CA SER A 21 -2.10 9.75 -28.32
C SER A 21 -0.92 9.28 -27.47
N VAL A 22 -1.16 8.50 -26.40
CA VAL A 22 -0.14 8.05 -25.45
C VAL A 22 -0.08 6.54 -25.42
N ARG A 23 1.14 5.99 -25.51
CA ARG A 23 1.43 4.56 -25.47
C ARG A 23 1.74 4.03 -24.06
N SER A 24 1.72 4.88 -23.06
CA SER A 24 1.90 4.46 -21.66
C SER A 24 0.57 4.30 -20.94
N VAL A 25 0.54 3.37 -20.00
CA VAL A 25 -0.58 3.11 -19.09
C VAL A 25 -0.13 3.40 -17.65
N SER A 26 -0.95 4.09 -16.90
CA SER A 26 -0.87 4.17 -15.44
C SER A 26 -2.00 3.33 -14.86
N LEU A 27 -1.66 2.30 -14.11
CA LEU A 27 -2.59 1.39 -13.45
C LEU A 27 -2.45 1.56 -11.95
N GLY A 28 -3.55 1.66 -11.21
CA GLY A 28 -3.56 1.72 -9.74
C GLY A 28 -4.63 0.82 -9.14
N LEU A 29 -4.26 0.04 -8.13
CA LEU A 29 -5.16 -0.69 -7.24
C LEU A 29 -5.37 0.15 -5.98
N TRP A 30 -6.59 0.63 -5.78
CA TRP A 30 -6.95 1.55 -4.73
C TRP A 30 -7.79 0.87 -3.66
N PHE A 31 -7.40 1.05 -2.40
CA PHE A 31 -8.06 0.54 -1.22
C PHE A 31 -8.49 1.70 -0.33
N ASN A 32 -9.76 1.74 0.05
CA ASN A 32 -10.32 2.73 0.98
C ASN A 32 -9.95 2.36 2.42
N VAL A 33 -8.66 2.19 2.65
CA VAL A 33 -8.07 1.91 3.97
C VAL A 33 -6.80 2.75 4.09
N GLY A 34 -6.68 3.50 5.15
CA GLY A 34 -5.53 4.34 5.46
C GLY A 34 -5.30 4.45 6.96
N SER A 35 -4.37 5.28 7.38
CA SER A 35 -4.03 5.42 8.82
C SER A 35 -5.19 5.91 9.69
N ARG A 36 -6.23 6.51 9.08
CA ARG A 36 -7.46 6.91 9.78
C ARG A 36 -8.31 5.73 10.27
N ASP A 37 -8.20 4.59 9.60
CA ASP A 37 -8.97 3.39 9.91
C ASP A 37 -8.30 2.53 11.00
N GLU A 38 -7.09 2.91 11.40
CA GLU A 38 -6.31 2.22 12.43
C GLU A 38 -6.84 2.53 13.82
N ARG A 39 -6.85 1.51 14.69
CA ARG A 39 -7.02 1.73 16.11
C ARG A 39 -5.69 2.22 16.72
N PRO A 40 -5.71 2.89 17.88
CA PRO A 40 -4.48 3.35 18.54
C PRO A 40 -3.44 2.24 18.78
N ASP A 41 -3.89 1.01 19.03
CA ASP A 41 -3.02 -0.16 19.21
C ASP A 41 -2.49 -0.74 17.90
N GLN A 42 -2.94 -0.23 16.76
CA GLN A 42 -2.56 -0.65 15.38
C GLN A 42 -1.91 0.48 14.57
N ALA A 43 -1.48 1.52 15.24
CA ALA A 43 -0.92 2.68 14.59
C ALA A 43 0.30 2.33 13.72
N GLY A 44 0.26 2.75 12.45
CA GLY A 44 1.29 2.43 11.46
C GLY A 44 1.11 1.10 10.74
N LEU A 45 0.09 0.31 11.10
CA LEU A 45 -0.15 -1.00 10.48
C LEU A 45 -0.39 -0.90 8.98
N THR A 46 -1.13 0.11 8.51
CA THR A 46 -1.45 0.28 7.08
C THR A 46 -0.20 0.56 6.26
N HIS A 47 0.69 1.41 6.77
CA HIS A 47 1.99 1.69 6.15
C HIS A 47 2.89 0.45 6.19
N PHE A 48 2.96 -0.25 7.32
CA PHE A 48 3.70 -1.50 7.42
C PHE A 48 3.18 -2.56 6.44
N MET A 49 1.87 -2.66 6.26
CA MET A 49 1.26 -3.55 5.28
C MET A 49 1.64 -3.19 3.85
N GLU A 50 1.74 -1.89 3.53
CA GLU A 50 2.24 -1.43 2.24
C GLU A 50 3.62 -2.02 1.95
N HIS A 51 4.57 -1.88 2.87
CA HIS A 51 5.91 -2.46 2.76
C HIS A 51 5.88 -3.98 2.56
N MET A 52 5.05 -4.66 3.33
CA MET A 52 4.98 -6.13 3.29
C MET A 52 4.48 -6.70 1.96
N MET A 53 3.67 -5.96 1.18
CA MET A 53 3.23 -6.40 -0.14
C MET A 53 4.37 -6.57 -1.15
N PHE A 54 5.51 -5.92 -0.92
CA PHE A 54 6.72 -6.05 -1.76
C PHE A 54 7.64 -7.20 -1.34
N LYS A 55 7.35 -7.89 -0.23
CA LYS A 55 8.25 -8.91 0.36
C LYS A 55 8.03 -10.33 -0.17
N GLY A 56 7.18 -10.47 -1.16
CA GLY A 56 7.00 -11.70 -1.93
C GLY A 56 5.60 -12.30 -1.86
N THR A 57 5.33 -13.15 -2.82
CA THR A 57 4.11 -13.94 -2.97
C THR A 57 4.43 -15.44 -2.78
N SER A 58 3.45 -16.32 -2.91
CA SER A 58 3.68 -17.77 -2.88
C SER A 58 4.55 -18.24 -4.05
N THR A 59 4.57 -17.49 -5.17
CA THR A 59 5.28 -17.86 -6.40
C THR A 59 6.52 -17.04 -6.70
N LYS A 60 6.68 -15.85 -6.10
CA LYS A 60 7.78 -14.91 -6.37
C LYS A 60 8.36 -14.33 -5.10
N GLY A 61 9.68 -14.32 -5.01
CA GLY A 61 10.39 -13.54 -4.00
C GLY A 61 10.44 -12.04 -4.34
N PRO A 62 10.91 -11.19 -3.40
CA PRO A 62 10.99 -9.73 -3.61
C PRO A 62 11.80 -9.35 -4.84
N LEU A 63 12.95 -10.01 -5.04
CA LEU A 63 13.82 -9.77 -6.20
C LEU A 63 13.12 -10.16 -7.51
N GLU A 64 12.38 -11.26 -7.52
CA GLU A 64 11.66 -11.74 -8.70
C GLU A 64 10.52 -10.80 -9.10
N ILE A 65 9.84 -10.20 -8.11
CA ILE A 65 8.83 -9.14 -8.34
C ILE A 65 9.50 -7.93 -9.02
N SER A 66 10.59 -7.43 -8.44
CA SER A 66 11.33 -6.29 -9.01
C SER A 66 11.82 -6.57 -10.42
N MET A 67 12.47 -7.72 -10.62
CA MET A 67 12.95 -8.15 -11.95
C MET A 67 11.82 -8.33 -12.97
N HIS A 68 10.61 -8.67 -12.52
CA HIS A 68 9.47 -8.79 -13.41
C HIS A 68 9.06 -7.42 -13.95
N PHE A 69 8.91 -6.41 -13.09
CA PHE A 69 8.59 -5.05 -13.50
C PHE A 69 9.72 -4.43 -14.34
N ASP A 70 10.98 -4.67 -14.00
CA ASP A 70 12.13 -4.25 -14.79
C ASP A 70 12.08 -4.81 -16.23
N LYS A 71 11.76 -6.09 -16.38
CA LYS A 71 11.60 -6.73 -17.71
C LYS A 71 10.44 -6.14 -18.53
N LEU A 72 9.41 -5.65 -17.86
CA LEU A 72 8.29 -4.96 -18.51
C LEU A 72 8.66 -3.50 -18.87
N GLY A 73 9.81 -2.99 -18.42
CA GLY A 73 10.15 -1.57 -18.48
C GLY A 73 9.17 -0.71 -17.68
N ALA A 74 8.68 -1.23 -16.58
CA ALA A 74 7.66 -0.62 -15.75
C ALA A 74 8.26 0.00 -14.49
N GLU A 75 7.78 1.18 -14.13
CA GLU A 75 7.90 1.71 -12.77
C GLU A 75 6.73 1.18 -11.94
N PHE A 76 7.00 0.70 -10.74
CA PHE A 76 5.95 0.32 -9.79
C PHE A 76 6.27 0.85 -8.39
N ASN A 77 5.23 1.21 -7.65
CA ASN A 77 5.38 1.74 -6.30
C ASN A 77 4.03 1.67 -5.57
N ALA A 78 4.02 2.07 -4.31
CA ALA A 78 2.82 2.23 -3.52
C ALA A 78 2.89 3.51 -2.67
N PHE A 79 1.78 3.88 -2.10
CA PHE A 79 1.72 4.89 -1.06
C PHE A 79 0.49 4.67 -0.18
N THR A 80 0.66 4.98 1.08
CA THR A 80 -0.41 5.01 2.09
C THR A 80 -0.69 6.43 2.51
N SER A 81 -1.95 6.83 2.45
CA SER A 81 -2.44 8.09 2.97
C SER A 81 -3.29 7.87 4.23
N LYS A 82 -3.92 8.93 4.70
CA LYS A 82 -4.81 8.85 5.86
C LYS A 82 -6.11 8.09 5.57
N GLU A 83 -6.58 8.07 4.33
CA GLU A 83 -7.90 7.54 3.94
C GLU A 83 -7.82 6.40 2.90
N TYR A 84 -6.68 6.21 2.25
CA TYR A 84 -6.53 5.20 1.20
C TYR A 84 -5.09 4.76 1.03
N THR A 85 -4.92 3.54 0.52
CA THR A 85 -3.66 2.96 0.07
C THR A 85 -3.75 2.68 -1.42
N CYS A 86 -2.67 2.91 -2.16
CA CYS A 86 -2.60 2.66 -3.59
C CYS A 86 -1.33 1.93 -3.96
N TYR A 87 -1.46 0.83 -4.71
CA TYR A 87 -0.37 0.15 -5.39
C TYR A 87 -0.49 0.46 -6.88
N TYR A 88 0.55 0.99 -7.49
CA TYR A 88 0.47 1.43 -8.88
C TYR A 88 1.69 1.04 -9.69
N ALA A 89 1.47 0.94 -11.00
CA ALA A 89 2.55 0.76 -11.97
C ALA A 89 2.32 1.60 -13.21
N ARG A 90 3.41 2.04 -13.85
CA ARG A 90 3.43 2.72 -15.12
C ARG A 90 4.25 1.91 -16.12
N PHE A 91 3.69 1.62 -17.27
CA PHE A 91 4.27 0.73 -18.29
C PHE A 91 3.73 1.05 -19.70
N VAL A 92 4.25 0.37 -20.71
CA VAL A 92 3.76 0.49 -22.11
C VAL A 92 2.47 -0.33 -22.27
N ASP A 93 1.54 0.13 -23.10
CA ASP A 93 0.17 -0.38 -23.25
C ASP A 93 0.05 -1.88 -23.54
N ASP A 94 1.02 -2.47 -24.25
CA ASP A 94 1.06 -3.91 -24.56
C ASP A 94 1.38 -4.80 -23.34
N LYS A 95 1.80 -4.21 -22.21
CA LYS A 95 2.16 -4.90 -20.97
C LYS A 95 1.06 -4.91 -19.89
N LEU A 96 -0.10 -4.33 -20.17
CA LEU A 96 -1.18 -4.16 -19.19
C LEU A 96 -1.55 -5.47 -18.47
N LYS A 97 -1.70 -6.56 -19.22
CA LYS A 97 -2.12 -7.85 -18.65
C LYS A 97 -1.07 -8.41 -17.68
N ASP A 98 0.20 -8.33 -18.07
CA ASP A 98 1.30 -8.88 -17.28
C ASP A 98 1.52 -8.05 -16.00
N ALA A 99 1.53 -6.71 -16.13
CA ALA A 99 1.66 -5.81 -15.00
C ALA A 99 0.50 -5.93 -14.00
N LEU A 100 -0.75 -5.99 -14.51
CA LEU A 100 -1.93 -6.21 -13.66
C LEU A 100 -1.86 -7.55 -12.93
N SER A 101 -1.42 -8.61 -13.60
CA SER A 101 -1.31 -9.93 -12.97
C SER A 101 -0.36 -9.93 -11.78
N VAL A 102 0.80 -9.29 -11.89
CA VAL A 102 1.77 -9.25 -10.80
C VAL A 102 1.33 -8.31 -9.69
N LEU A 103 0.79 -7.12 -10.02
CA LEU A 103 0.21 -6.23 -9.00
C LEU A 103 -0.91 -6.92 -8.21
N ALA A 104 -1.80 -7.64 -8.90
CA ALA A 104 -2.88 -8.38 -8.25
C ALA A 104 -2.32 -9.51 -7.36
N GLU A 105 -1.33 -10.26 -7.85
CA GLU A 105 -0.67 -11.31 -7.07
C GLU A 105 -0.02 -10.77 -5.80
N MET A 106 0.68 -9.63 -5.89
CA MET A 106 1.29 -8.98 -4.72
C MET A 106 0.26 -8.66 -3.63
N VAL A 107 -0.95 -8.25 -4.02
CA VAL A 107 -2.00 -7.87 -3.06
C VAL A 107 -2.78 -9.08 -2.54
N ILE A 108 -3.09 -10.05 -3.41
CA ILE A 108 -3.97 -11.19 -3.07
C ILE A 108 -3.20 -12.32 -2.39
N ASP A 109 -1.94 -12.51 -2.76
CA ASP A 109 -1.13 -13.67 -2.38
C ASP A 109 0.18 -13.30 -1.67
N SER A 110 0.23 -12.13 -1.05
CA SER A 110 1.38 -11.69 -0.28
C SER A 110 1.70 -12.64 0.86
N GLN A 111 2.99 -12.97 1.04
CA GLN A 111 3.46 -13.87 2.08
C GLN A 111 4.10 -13.08 3.22
N PHE A 112 3.49 -13.16 4.40
CA PHE A 112 3.96 -12.48 5.61
C PHE A 112 4.94 -13.38 6.39
N LYS A 113 6.11 -13.65 5.78
CA LYS A 113 7.14 -14.47 6.45
C LYS A 113 7.71 -13.73 7.64
N GLN A 114 7.91 -14.43 8.77
CA GLN A 114 8.39 -13.84 10.02
C GLN A 114 9.69 -13.05 9.83
N GLU A 115 10.64 -13.62 9.10
CA GLU A 115 11.94 -12.97 8.82
C GLU A 115 11.79 -11.65 8.07
N ALA A 116 10.83 -11.58 7.12
CA ALA A 116 10.54 -10.35 6.39
C ALA A 116 9.84 -9.32 7.30
N ILE A 117 8.92 -9.76 8.16
CA ILE A 117 8.25 -8.91 9.15
C ILE A 117 9.27 -8.28 10.10
N ASP A 118 10.20 -9.09 10.65
CA ASP A 118 11.18 -8.61 11.61
C ASP A 118 12.15 -7.61 10.96
N THR A 119 12.62 -7.91 9.74
CA THR A 119 13.49 -7.01 8.98
C THR A 119 12.78 -5.69 8.64
N GLU A 120 11.54 -5.77 8.15
CA GLU A 120 10.82 -4.60 7.68
C GLU A 120 10.34 -3.70 8.82
N ARG A 121 10.10 -4.28 9.99
CA ARG A 121 9.81 -3.50 11.21
C ARG A 121 10.93 -2.51 11.52
N GLU A 122 12.19 -2.96 11.48
CA GLU A 122 13.34 -2.09 11.71
C GLU A 122 13.41 -0.98 10.65
N VAL A 123 13.17 -1.31 9.37
CA VAL A 123 13.16 -0.31 8.29
C VAL A 123 12.09 0.75 8.53
N VAL A 124 10.86 0.36 8.86
CA VAL A 124 9.76 1.31 9.10
C VAL A 124 10.02 2.16 10.34
N ILE A 125 10.61 1.59 11.40
CA ILE A 125 11.01 2.37 12.59
C ILE A 125 12.06 3.41 12.23
N GLU A 126 13.05 3.08 11.41
CA GLU A 126 14.06 4.03 10.92
C GLU A 126 13.44 5.15 10.05
N GLU A 127 12.46 4.81 9.21
CA GLU A 127 11.73 5.81 8.41
C GLU A 127 10.93 6.78 9.28
N ILE A 128 10.28 6.28 10.33
CA ILE A 128 9.57 7.10 11.29
C ILE A 128 10.54 8.08 11.97
N ALA A 129 11.67 7.57 12.49
CA ALA A 129 12.69 8.39 13.12
C ALA A 129 13.25 9.46 12.16
N ARG A 130 13.47 9.11 10.90
CA ARG A 130 13.91 10.05 9.87
C ARG A 130 12.87 11.15 9.60
N SER A 131 11.58 10.81 9.57
CA SER A 131 10.51 11.80 9.41
C SER A 131 10.44 12.75 10.61
N GLU A 132 10.66 12.27 11.83
CA GLU A 132 10.75 13.11 13.05
C GLU A 132 11.94 14.07 13.03
N ASP A 133 13.07 13.62 12.48
CA ASP A 133 14.28 14.45 12.33
C ASP A 133 14.18 15.45 11.17
N THR A 134 13.14 15.38 10.33
CA THR A 134 12.92 16.27 9.20
C THR A 134 11.90 17.36 9.59
N PRO A 135 12.32 18.63 9.83
CA PRO A 135 11.45 19.69 10.34
C PRO A 135 10.22 19.95 9.46
N ASP A 136 10.38 19.85 8.13
CA ASP A 136 9.31 20.08 7.16
C ASP A 136 8.21 19.00 7.26
N ASP A 137 8.57 17.75 7.53
CA ASP A 137 7.61 16.66 7.72
C ASP A 137 6.99 16.73 9.12
N TYR A 138 7.81 16.96 10.14
CA TYR A 138 7.38 17.00 11.53
C TYR A 138 6.40 18.14 11.83
N VAL A 139 6.54 19.30 11.20
CA VAL A 139 5.60 20.42 11.38
C VAL A 139 4.19 20.09 10.91
N PHE A 140 4.05 19.30 9.84
CA PHE A 140 2.73 18.84 9.38
C PHE A 140 2.12 17.82 10.33
N GLU A 141 2.91 16.96 10.95
CA GLU A 141 2.42 16.05 11.98
C GLU A 141 1.93 16.80 13.22
N LEU A 142 2.69 17.78 13.71
CA LEU A 142 2.28 18.65 14.82
C LEU A 142 1.02 19.45 14.49
N TYR A 143 0.94 20.02 13.29
CA TYR A 143 -0.24 20.74 12.85
C TYR A 143 -1.48 19.83 12.85
N ASN A 144 -1.37 18.67 12.23
CA ASN A 144 -2.47 17.71 12.16
C ASN A 144 -2.91 17.25 13.56
N SER A 145 -1.95 16.93 14.46
CA SER A 145 -2.25 16.52 15.82
C SER A 145 -2.97 17.61 16.61
N SER A 146 -2.56 18.86 16.42
CA SER A 146 -3.17 20.00 17.09
C SER A 146 -4.55 20.37 16.53
N ALA A 147 -4.72 20.29 15.19
CA ALA A 147 -5.95 20.67 14.51
C ALA A 147 -7.06 19.61 14.64
N PHE A 148 -6.70 18.34 14.79
CA PHE A 148 -7.64 17.21 14.73
C PHE A 148 -7.62 16.34 16.00
N LEU A 149 -7.38 16.96 17.16
CA LEU A 149 -7.29 16.34 18.49
C LEU A 149 -8.43 15.36 18.87
N LEU A 150 -9.55 15.39 18.16
CA LEU A 150 -10.74 14.56 18.41
C LEU A 150 -11.00 13.53 17.30
N ILE A 151 -10.19 13.50 16.24
CA ILE A 151 -10.38 12.60 15.10
C ILE A 151 -9.14 11.70 15.02
N THR A 152 -9.33 10.41 14.92
CA THR A 152 -8.30 9.35 14.76
C THR A 152 -7.38 9.54 13.53
N LEU A 153 -7.21 10.78 13.05
CA LEU A 153 -6.43 11.16 11.90
C LEU A 153 -4.93 11.28 12.19
N VAL A 154 -4.56 11.23 13.48
CA VAL A 154 -3.17 11.49 13.87
C VAL A 154 -2.75 10.48 14.90
N CYS A 155 -1.93 9.56 14.46
CA CYS A 155 -1.10 8.77 15.34
C CYS A 155 0.29 9.42 15.38
N LEU A 156 0.75 9.82 16.54
CA LEU A 156 2.10 10.34 16.72
C LEU A 156 3.12 9.25 16.34
N SER A 157 4.24 9.64 15.78
CA SER A 157 5.27 8.72 15.28
C SER A 157 5.78 7.76 16.37
N LEU A 158 5.87 8.23 17.61
CA LEU A 158 6.26 7.40 18.75
C LEU A 158 5.20 6.32 19.08
N GLU A 159 3.91 6.62 18.91
CA GLU A 159 2.84 5.64 19.10
C GLU A 159 2.86 4.60 17.97
N ARG A 160 3.21 5.00 16.74
CA ARG A 160 3.41 4.10 15.62
C ARG A 160 4.55 3.12 15.87
N ALA A 161 5.73 3.60 16.28
CA ALA A 161 6.86 2.74 16.59
C ALA A 161 6.52 1.73 17.70
N ASN A 162 5.89 2.17 18.81
CA ASN A 162 5.47 1.31 19.89
C ASN A 162 4.36 0.31 19.51
N ALA A 163 3.51 0.66 18.54
CA ALA A 163 2.47 -0.24 18.04
C ALA A 163 3.06 -1.31 17.11
N LEU A 164 4.02 -0.93 16.27
CA LEU A 164 4.73 -1.87 15.38
C LEU A 164 5.45 -2.98 16.16
N ASP A 165 6.02 -2.67 17.33
CA ASP A 165 6.63 -3.66 18.21
C ASP A 165 5.64 -4.69 18.79
N ARG A 166 4.34 -4.37 18.79
CA ARG A 166 3.27 -5.21 19.31
C ARG A 166 2.51 -6.00 18.26
N ILE A 167 2.80 -5.81 16.98
CA ILE A 167 2.10 -6.51 15.89
C ILE A 167 2.39 -8.02 15.99
N PRO A 168 1.43 -8.85 16.42
CA PRO A 168 1.59 -10.29 16.42
C PRO A 168 1.43 -10.80 14.97
N THR A 169 2.25 -11.74 14.59
CA THR A 169 2.30 -12.38 13.26
C THR A 169 0.94 -12.84 12.71
N THR A 170 -0.03 -13.07 13.59
CA THR A 170 -1.33 -13.67 13.26
C THR A 170 -2.42 -12.66 12.88
N ILE A 171 -2.23 -11.36 13.10
CA ILE A 171 -3.31 -10.34 12.95
C ILE A 171 -3.34 -9.71 11.54
N VAL A 172 -2.30 -9.87 10.76
CA VAL A 172 -2.05 -9.06 9.55
C VAL A 172 -2.98 -9.43 8.38
N VAL A 173 -3.55 -10.60 8.35
CA VAL A 173 -4.19 -11.15 7.15
C VAL A 173 -5.69 -10.82 6.93
N PRO A 174 -6.56 -10.54 7.94
CA PRO A 174 -8.00 -10.51 7.70
C PRO A 174 -8.56 -9.27 7.00
N SER A 175 -7.94 -8.10 7.10
CA SER A 175 -8.61 -6.88 6.66
C SER A 175 -8.42 -6.51 5.19
N MET A 176 -7.26 -6.77 4.60
CA MET A 176 -7.03 -6.50 3.17
C MET A 176 -7.53 -7.62 2.27
N THR A 177 -7.40 -8.87 2.68
CA THR A 177 -7.89 -10.03 1.92
C THR A 177 -9.41 -10.12 1.89
N ASN A 178 -10.12 -9.69 2.94
CA ASN A 178 -11.58 -9.74 2.96
C ASN A 178 -12.23 -8.76 1.97
N THR A 179 -11.55 -7.70 1.57
CA THR A 179 -12.07 -6.78 0.54
C THR A 179 -11.88 -7.34 -0.87
N ILE A 180 -10.92 -8.24 -1.08
CA ILE A 180 -10.57 -8.80 -2.39
C ILE A 180 -11.04 -10.24 -2.54
N THR A 181 -11.09 -11.04 -1.46
CA THR A 181 -11.40 -12.49 -1.52
C THR A 181 -12.87 -12.82 -1.42
N GLN A 182 -13.77 -11.87 -1.19
CA GLN A 182 -15.19 -12.23 -1.09
C GLN A 182 -15.88 -12.47 -2.42
N GLU A 183 -15.26 -12.20 -3.59
CA GLU A 183 -15.97 -12.45 -4.88
C GLU A 183 -15.01 -12.47 -6.11
N ILE A 184 -14.10 -13.40 -6.21
CA ILE A 184 -13.52 -13.82 -7.50
C ILE A 184 -14.03 -15.21 -7.84
#